data_cae8b494af43fe3b0ee11c6530bbc791
#
_entry.id   cae8b494af43fe3b0ee11c6530bbc791
#
_cell.length_a   1.000
_cell.length_b   1.000
_cell.length_c   1.000
_cell.angle_alpha   90.00
_cell.angle_beta   90.00
_cell.angle_gamma   90.00
#
_symmetry.space_group_name_H-M   'P 1'
#
loop_
_entity.id
_entity.type
_entity.pdbx_description
1 polymer ?
#
loop_
_entity_poly.entity_id
_entity_poly.type
_entity_poly.pdbx_seq_one_letter_code
_entity_poly.pdbx_strand_id
1 'polypeptide(L)'
;MDIFSILQLLSGLALFLYGMNTMGDGLEKFSGGKLEKTLEKMTNNTFKGFLLGAAVTAVIQSSSATTVMVVGFVNSGIMKLRQAIGIIMGANVGTTVTAWILSLSGIEGDSVFMQLLKPTSFSAVFAFIGIILIMFTKSDSKKNLASILLGFAILMFGMDSMSSAVAPLSDNPNFANLLTVFNNPVFGIIAGALLTAIIQSSSASVGILQALSKTGAITYSMAIPIVMGQNIGTCVTALISCIGAKKNAKRAALVHLYFNIIGTLVICALFYGTNLIFQYGFLDDVVAEANIAVIHTVFNLAATAMLLPFTRQLEKLACLTIKDTEEESEAPFLDERFLNTPSLATDRALNVTEKMARLSEGTLLGALEMVGNYNEKAADTLSENEETIDMYEDVISTYLVKLSQKNLSENDSKSVQRVLHGIGDFERISDHAMNIVAAAKEIEEKKAVFSEGAMAGLNVMMDAIKEIINNATLAFINNDVKLAAKVEPLEQVIDRIRDKLKEAHVKRLTNGECTIELGFIFSDLITSMERVSDHCSNIAVGVIEINNNGYDAHEYLHELKNSDDIQYNADYKEYKKKYALPAAALKK
;
A
#
# COMPACT_ATOMS: atom_id res chain seq x y z
N MET A 1 -0.42 43.23 13.88
CA MET A 1 -0.67 42.00 14.67
C MET A 1 0.09 42.10 15.97
N ASP A 2 -0.59 41.87 17.08
CA ASP A 2 0.08 41.63 18.35
C ASP A 2 0.54 40.17 18.45
N ILE A 3 1.31 39.85 19.48
CA ILE A 3 1.85 38.49 19.68
C ILE A 3 0.72 37.46 19.86
N PHE A 4 -0.42 37.85 20.42
CA PHE A 4 -1.55 36.96 20.64
C PHE A 4 -2.25 36.58 19.32
N SER A 5 -2.41 37.55 18.40
CA SER A 5 -2.91 37.30 17.05
C SER A 5 -2.00 36.32 16.26
N ILE A 6 -0.68 36.45 16.42
CA ILE A 6 0.28 35.54 15.81
C ILE A 6 0.11 34.11 16.40
N LEU A 7 0.04 33.99 17.72
CA LEU A 7 -0.18 32.71 18.39
C LEU A 7 -1.52 32.09 18.00
N GLN A 8 -2.59 32.89 17.88
CA GLN A 8 -3.89 32.44 17.42
C GLN A 8 -3.84 31.94 15.97
N LEU A 9 -3.13 32.65 15.08
CA LEU A 9 -2.93 32.22 13.69
C LEU A 9 -2.19 30.89 13.62
N LEU A 10 -1.10 30.75 14.40
CA LEU A 10 -0.34 29.49 14.45
C LEU A 10 -1.16 28.35 15.02
N SER A 11 -1.95 28.57 16.07
CA SER A 11 -2.82 27.54 16.64
C SER A 11 -3.95 27.16 15.66
N GLY A 12 -4.54 28.15 14.99
CA GLY A 12 -5.54 27.92 13.95
C GLY A 12 -4.98 27.10 12.78
N LEU A 13 -3.76 27.42 12.33
CA LEU A 13 -3.07 26.66 11.29
C LEU A 13 -2.77 25.22 11.74
N ALA A 14 -2.31 25.05 12.97
CA ALA A 14 -2.05 23.70 13.52
C ALA A 14 -3.33 22.86 13.58
N LEU A 15 -4.43 23.41 14.08
CA LEU A 15 -5.74 22.74 14.10
C LEU A 15 -6.25 22.43 12.69
N PHE A 16 -6.12 23.37 11.77
CA PHE A 16 -6.49 23.19 10.37
C PHE A 16 -5.75 22.04 9.71
N LEU A 17 -4.41 22.01 9.85
CA LEU A 17 -3.58 20.93 9.29
C LEU A 17 -3.88 19.58 9.94
N TYR A 18 -4.04 19.55 11.25
CA TYR A 18 -4.39 18.34 11.98
C TYR A 18 -5.77 17.81 11.58
N GLY A 19 -6.77 18.69 11.50
CA GLY A 19 -8.13 18.34 11.06
C GLY A 19 -8.15 17.81 9.63
N MET A 20 -7.41 18.44 8.72
CA MET A 20 -7.27 17.99 7.33
C MET A 20 -6.65 16.60 7.24
N ASN A 21 -5.56 16.36 7.96
CA ASN A 21 -4.90 15.05 7.97
C ASN A 21 -5.81 13.98 8.59
N THR A 22 -6.44 14.26 9.73
CA THR A 22 -7.35 13.32 10.40
C THR A 22 -8.56 12.95 9.52
N MET A 23 -9.12 13.95 8.81
CA MET A 23 -10.21 13.70 7.86
C MET A 23 -9.74 12.86 6.67
N GLY A 24 -8.57 13.17 6.11
CA GLY A 24 -7.97 12.43 5.00
C GLY A 24 -7.68 10.98 5.36
N ASP A 25 -7.02 10.74 6.49
CA ASP A 25 -6.74 9.39 7.02
C ASP A 25 -8.03 8.59 7.26
N GLY A 26 -9.07 9.27 7.79
CA GLY A 26 -10.38 8.66 7.99
C GLY A 26 -11.03 8.22 6.66
N LEU A 27 -10.97 9.07 5.62
CA LEU A 27 -11.49 8.79 4.28
C LEU A 27 -10.70 7.66 3.59
N GLU A 28 -9.38 7.66 3.69
CA GLU A 28 -8.51 6.61 3.16
C GLU A 28 -8.84 5.25 3.79
N LYS A 29 -8.87 5.18 5.12
CA LYS A 29 -9.22 3.95 5.85
C LYS A 29 -10.65 3.49 5.59
N PHE A 30 -11.59 4.44 5.43
CA PHE A 30 -12.98 4.12 5.11
C PHE A 30 -13.12 3.55 3.69
N SER A 31 -12.28 3.96 2.75
CA SER A 31 -12.22 3.40 1.39
C SER A 31 -11.67 1.97 1.33
N GLY A 32 -10.91 1.55 2.36
CA GLY A 32 -10.38 0.20 2.53
C GLY A 32 -9.43 -0.26 1.43
N GLY A 33 -8.60 0.65 0.86
CA GLY A 33 -7.64 0.32 -0.20
C GLY A 33 -8.26 -0.02 -1.56
N LYS A 34 -9.58 0.11 -1.71
CA LYS A 34 -10.27 -0.21 -2.98
C LYS A 34 -9.94 0.75 -4.10
N LEU A 35 -9.68 2.02 -3.76
CA LEU A 35 -9.35 3.06 -4.73
C LEU A 35 -7.97 2.83 -5.34
N GLU A 36 -7.01 2.45 -4.52
CA GLU A 36 -5.63 2.16 -4.88
C GLU A 36 -5.57 0.92 -5.79
N LYS A 37 -6.31 -0.14 -5.44
CA LYS A 37 -6.46 -1.35 -6.29
C LYS A 37 -7.13 -1.03 -7.64
N THR A 38 -8.02 -0.05 -7.64
CA THR A 38 -8.68 0.40 -8.88
C THR A 38 -7.71 1.19 -9.76
N LEU A 39 -6.85 2.03 -9.16
CA LEU A 39 -5.77 2.74 -9.86
C LEU A 39 -4.84 1.76 -10.59
N GLU A 40 -4.48 0.66 -9.95
CA GLU A 40 -3.64 -0.36 -10.55
C GLU A 40 -4.28 -1.03 -11.79
N LYS A 41 -5.57 -1.36 -11.69
CA LYS A 41 -6.28 -2.20 -12.69
C LYS A 41 -6.82 -1.43 -13.91
N MET A 42 -7.15 -0.14 -13.78
CA MET A 42 -8.00 0.56 -14.77
C MET A 42 -7.26 1.53 -15.73
N THR A 43 -5.96 1.48 -15.85
CA THR A 43 -5.15 2.55 -16.48
C THR A 43 -4.89 2.42 -17.98
N ASN A 44 -5.63 1.59 -18.71
CA ASN A 44 -5.38 1.38 -20.16
C ASN A 44 -5.70 2.60 -21.06
N ASN A 45 -6.33 3.65 -20.54
CA ASN A 45 -6.70 4.86 -21.30
C ASN A 45 -6.40 6.11 -20.46
N THR A 46 -5.70 7.10 -21.04
CA THR A 46 -5.33 8.35 -20.37
C THR A 46 -6.53 9.10 -19.80
N PHE A 47 -7.66 9.12 -20.50
CA PHE A 47 -8.89 9.79 -20.03
C PHE A 47 -9.51 9.05 -18.83
N LYS A 48 -9.53 7.70 -18.85
CA LYS A 48 -9.96 6.92 -17.68
C LYS A 48 -9.02 7.14 -16.50
N GLY A 49 -7.70 7.18 -16.76
CA GLY A 49 -6.70 7.53 -15.77
C GLY A 49 -6.94 8.91 -15.15
N PHE A 50 -7.28 9.92 -15.97
CA PHE A 50 -7.65 11.26 -15.50
C PHE A 50 -8.87 11.24 -14.56
N LEU A 51 -9.97 10.60 -14.98
CA LEU A 51 -11.17 10.51 -14.13
C LEU A 51 -10.89 9.77 -12.81
N LEU A 52 -10.11 8.71 -12.89
CA LEU A 52 -9.73 7.92 -11.72
C LEU A 52 -8.82 8.72 -10.78
N GLY A 53 -7.81 9.41 -11.31
CA GLY A 53 -6.94 10.29 -10.53
C GLY A 53 -7.72 11.40 -9.82
N ALA A 54 -8.70 12.01 -10.52
CA ALA A 54 -9.57 13.01 -9.93
C ALA A 54 -10.44 12.43 -8.81
N ALA A 55 -11.05 11.26 -9.03
CA ALA A 55 -11.91 10.59 -8.03
C ALA A 55 -11.10 10.16 -6.79
N VAL A 56 -9.94 9.52 -6.99
CA VAL A 56 -9.08 9.07 -5.90
C VAL A 56 -8.61 10.25 -5.06
N THR A 57 -8.11 11.31 -5.69
CA THR A 57 -7.66 12.50 -4.97
C THR A 57 -8.80 13.22 -4.25
N ALA A 58 -9.99 13.29 -4.86
CA ALA A 58 -11.16 13.88 -4.21
C ALA A 58 -11.58 13.10 -2.96
N VAL A 59 -11.43 11.77 -2.96
CA VAL A 59 -11.73 10.93 -1.78
C VAL A 59 -10.60 10.96 -0.76
N ILE A 60 -9.34 10.73 -1.17
CA ILE A 60 -8.17 10.73 -0.26
C ILE A 60 -7.88 12.15 0.28
N GLN A 61 -8.37 13.22 -0.39
CA GLN A 61 -8.11 14.62 -0.07
C GLN A 61 -6.63 15.02 -0.12
N SER A 62 -5.79 14.24 -0.84
CA SER A 62 -4.35 14.47 -0.97
C SER A 62 -3.84 14.15 -2.38
N SER A 63 -3.59 15.18 -3.18
CA SER A 63 -2.96 15.02 -4.49
C SER A 63 -1.49 14.60 -4.38
N SER A 64 -0.81 15.03 -3.32
CA SER A 64 0.57 14.62 -3.05
C SER A 64 0.64 13.11 -2.80
N ALA A 65 -0.22 12.56 -1.94
CA ALA A 65 -0.29 11.11 -1.69
C ALA A 65 -0.59 10.33 -2.99
N THR A 66 -1.61 10.77 -3.75
CA THR A 66 -1.95 10.15 -5.03
C THR A 66 -0.79 10.18 -6.02
N THR A 67 -0.08 11.31 -6.13
CA THR A 67 1.04 11.44 -7.07
C THR A 67 2.26 10.61 -6.64
N VAL A 68 2.60 10.60 -5.34
CA VAL A 68 3.68 9.78 -4.79
C VAL A 68 3.40 8.29 -5.00
N MET A 69 2.16 7.85 -4.78
CA MET A 69 1.71 6.48 -5.05
C MET A 69 1.89 6.12 -6.54
N VAL A 70 1.48 7.01 -7.44
CA VAL A 70 1.64 6.81 -8.89
C VAL A 70 3.12 6.74 -9.28
N VAL A 71 3.98 7.60 -8.70
CA VAL A 71 5.44 7.52 -8.86
C VAL A 71 5.97 6.16 -8.38
N GLY A 72 5.47 5.64 -7.25
CA GLY A 72 5.78 4.29 -6.75
C GLY A 72 5.35 3.18 -7.70
N PHE A 73 4.13 3.25 -8.27
CA PHE A 73 3.66 2.27 -9.27
C PHE A 73 4.52 2.26 -10.53
N VAL A 74 4.97 3.43 -10.98
CA VAL A 74 5.88 3.53 -12.14
C VAL A 74 7.27 3.00 -11.76
N ASN A 75 7.74 3.25 -10.55
CA ASN A 75 9.03 2.77 -10.05
C ASN A 75 9.10 1.25 -9.96
N SER A 76 8.05 0.62 -9.47
CA SER A 76 7.92 -0.83 -9.34
C SER A 76 7.52 -1.54 -10.65
N GLY A 77 7.35 -0.79 -11.76
CA GLY A 77 6.98 -1.35 -13.06
C GLY A 77 5.50 -1.78 -13.19
N ILE A 78 4.69 -1.55 -12.16
CA ILE A 78 3.25 -1.88 -12.14
C ILE A 78 2.49 -1.00 -13.14
N MET A 79 2.95 0.24 -13.31
CA MET A 79 2.31 1.23 -14.18
C MET A 79 3.31 1.80 -15.18
N LYS A 80 2.90 1.91 -16.44
CA LYS A 80 3.71 2.60 -17.46
C LYS A 80 3.63 4.11 -17.28
N LEU A 81 4.71 4.84 -17.60
CA LEU A 81 4.77 6.30 -17.52
C LEU A 81 3.56 7.00 -18.17
N ARG A 82 3.16 6.54 -19.35
CA ARG A 82 2.03 7.09 -20.08
C ARG A 82 0.68 6.98 -19.35
N GLN A 83 0.50 5.91 -18.59
CA GLN A 83 -0.71 5.71 -17.77
C GLN A 83 -0.73 6.67 -16.59
N ALA A 84 0.43 6.88 -15.97
CA ALA A 84 0.62 7.78 -14.85
C ALA A 84 0.25 9.23 -15.17
N ILE A 85 0.53 9.70 -16.39
CA ILE A 85 0.27 11.08 -16.82
C ILE A 85 -1.20 11.47 -16.64
N GLY A 86 -2.13 10.61 -17.08
CA GLY A 86 -3.56 10.88 -16.92
C GLY A 86 -3.97 11.00 -15.46
N ILE A 87 -3.49 10.10 -14.61
CA ILE A 87 -3.80 10.10 -13.17
C ILE A 87 -3.26 11.36 -12.49
N ILE A 88 -2.03 11.76 -12.80
CA ILE A 88 -1.40 12.98 -12.26
C ILE A 88 -2.22 14.23 -12.63
N MET A 89 -2.65 14.34 -13.89
CA MET A 89 -3.52 15.44 -14.31
C MET A 89 -4.87 15.42 -13.58
N GLY A 90 -5.44 14.23 -13.38
CA GLY A 90 -6.67 14.04 -12.63
C GLY A 90 -6.52 14.42 -11.15
N ALA A 91 -5.40 14.06 -10.53
CA ALA A 91 -5.12 14.40 -9.14
C ALA A 91 -5.15 15.92 -8.90
N ASN A 92 -4.64 16.73 -9.81
CA ASN A 92 -4.72 18.18 -9.71
C ASN A 92 -6.17 18.69 -9.72
N VAL A 93 -7.02 18.13 -10.59
CA VAL A 93 -8.46 18.48 -10.61
C VAL A 93 -9.15 17.98 -9.33
N GLY A 94 -8.84 16.78 -8.84
CA GLY A 94 -9.40 16.21 -7.61
C GLY A 94 -9.15 17.08 -6.38
N THR A 95 -8.00 17.77 -6.32
CA THR A 95 -7.67 18.70 -5.23
C THR A 95 -8.65 19.87 -5.14
N THR A 96 -9.30 20.26 -6.24
CA THR A 96 -10.27 21.36 -6.21
C THR A 96 -11.49 21.06 -5.33
N VAL A 97 -11.84 19.78 -5.13
CA VAL A 97 -12.91 19.36 -4.20
C VAL A 97 -12.59 19.83 -2.78
N THR A 98 -11.33 19.77 -2.36
CA THR A 98 -10.92 20.28 -1.05
C THR A 98 -11.15 21.80 -0.95
N ALA A 99 -10.83 22.55 -2.00
CA ALA A 99 -11.06 23.99 -2.01
C ALA A 99 -12.56 24.34 -1.87
N TRP A 100 -13.44 23.54 -2.44
CA TRP A 100 -14.89 23.68 -2.25
C TRP A 100 -15.34 23.33 -0.84
N ILE A 101 -14.80 22.29 -0.23
CA ILE A 101 -15.09 21.95 1.18
C ILE A 101 -14.66 23.09 2.09
N LEU A 102 -13.49 23.65 1.87
CA LEU A 102 -12.96 24.79 2.65
C LEU A 102 -13.78 26.06 2.44
N SER A 103 -14.28 26.30 1.23
CA SER A 103 -15.09 27.49 0.92
C SER A 103 -16.44 27.53 1.65
N LEU A 104 -16.88 26.40 2.22
CA LEU A 104 -18.05 26.37 3.09
C LEU A 104 -17.91 27.30 4.30
N SER A 105 -16.65 27.57 4.73
CA SER A 105 -16.37 28.51 5.84
C SER A 105 -16.85 29.95 5.58
N GLY A 106 -17.05 30.30 4.31
CA GLY A 106 -17.54 31.60 3.87
C GLY A 106 -19.07 31.75 3.81
N ILE A 107 -19.83 30.75 4.25
CA ILE A 107 -21.29 30.83 4.26
C ILE A 107 -21.74 31.81 5.36
N GLU A 108 -22.32 32.96 4.97
CA GLU A 108 -22.86 33.96 5.86
C GLU A 108 -24.37 34.18 5.60
N GLY A 109 -25.12 34.54 6.63
CA GLY A 109 -26.53 34.85 6.53
C GLY A 109 -27.21 35.00 7.89
N ASP A 110 -28.24 35.84 7.96
CA ASP A 110 -28.93 36.22 9.21
C ASP A 110 -30.12 35.32 9.55
N SER A 111 -30.62 34.51 8.60
CA SER A 111 -31.70 33.58 8.88
C SER A 111 -31.23 32.42 9.75
N VAL A 112 -32.09 31.91 10.65
CA VAL A 112 -31.79 30.75 11.51
C VAL A 112 -31.37 29.52 10.67
N PHE A 113 -31.96 29.34 9.50
CA PHE A 113 -31.62 28.26 8.59
C PHE A 113 -30.17 28.42 8.05
N MET A 114 -29.78 29.63 7.65
CA MET A 114 -28.42 29.92 7.19
C MET A 114 -27.42 29.82 8.34
N GLN A 115 -27.77 30.23 9.55
CA GLN A 115 -26.95 30.05 10.74
C GLN A 115 -26.70 28.57 11.08
N LEU A 116 -27.68 27.69 10.88
CA LEU A 116 -27.54 26.26 11.05
C LEU A 116 -26.66 25.63 9.97
N LEU A 117 -26.66 26.21 8.76
CA LEU A 117 -25.81 25.79 7.65
C LEU A 117 -24.38 26.33 7.73
N LYS A 118 -24.09 27.27 8.66
CA LYS A 118 -22.70 27.72 8.89
C LYS A 118 -21.82 26.54 9.32
N PRO A 119 -20.63 26.37 8.73
CA PRO A 119 -19.73 25.30 9.10
C PRO A 119 -19.42 25.22 10.59
N THR A 120 -19.31 26.34 11.26
CA THR A 120 -19.10 26.40 12.72
C THR A 120 -20.23 25.77 13.52
N SER A 121 -21.48 25.87 13.02
CA SER A 121 -22.66 25.29 13.69
C SER A 121 -22.75 23.78 13.47
N PHE A 122 -22.73 23.30 12.23
CA PHE A 122 -22.83 21.86 11.98
C PHE A 122 -21.53 21.11 12.30
N SER A 123 -20.37 21.76 12.31
CA SER A 123 -19.12 21.17 12.79
C SER A 123 -19.18 20.79 14.27
N ALA A 124 -19.86 21.59 15.10
CA ALA A 124 -20.07 21.25 16.50
C ALA A 124 -20.91 19.95 16.65
N VAL A 125 -21.94 19.78 15.80
CA VAL A 125 -22.74 18.56 15.74
C VAL A 125 -21.89 17.37 15.26
N PHE A 126 -21.09 17.57 14.23
CA PHE A 126 -20.19 16.54 13.71
C PHE A 126 -19.14 16.13 14.74
N ALA A 127 -18.56 17.10 15.48
CA ALA A 127 -17.66 16.81 16.59
C ALA A 127 -18.34 15.96 17.67
N PHE A 128 -19.56 16.32 18.05
CA PHE A 128 -20.31 15.58 19.07
C PHE A 128 -20.64 14.15 18.62
N ILE A 129 -21.14 13.98 17.38
CA ILE A 129 -21.41 12.66 16.82
C ILE A 129 -20.12 11.85 16.71
N GLY A 130 -19.04 12.46 16.25
CA GLY A 130 -17.74 11.82 16.11
C GLY A 130 -17.20 11.29 17.45
N ILE A 131 -17.27 12.08 18.51
CA ILE A 131 -16.86 11.66 19.86
C ILE A 131 -17.71 10.51 20.38
N ILE A 132 -19.05 10.56 20.21
CA ILE A 132 -19.96 9.47 20.59
C ILE A 132 -19.57 8.18 19.84
N LEU A 133 -19.34 8.27 18.55
CA LEU A 133 -18.93 7.10 17.76
C LEU A 133 -17.60 6.50 18.24
N ILE A 134 -16.59 7.32 18.57
CA ILE A 134 -15.33 6.82 19.11
C ILE A 134 -15.53 6.13 20.47
N MET A 135 -16.31 6.74 21.38
CA MET A 135 -16.47 6.24 22.74
C MET A 135 -17.31 4.96 22.83
N PHE A 136 -18.34 4.83 22.00
CA PHE A 136 -19.35 3.78 22.14
C PHE A 136 -19.32 2.72 21.04
N THR A 137 -18.44 2.79 20.04
CA THR A 137 -18.36 1.78 18.99
C THR A 137 -17.04 0.98 19.00
N LYS A 138 -17.15 -0.31 18.70
CA LYS A 138 -16.00 -1.19 18.46
C LYS A 138 -15.72 -1.40 16.96
N SER A 139 -16.64 -0.96 16.08
CA SER A 139 -16.52 -1.15 14.63
C SER A 139 -15.56 -0.15 14.01
N ASP A 140 -14.53 -0.63 13.30
CA ASP A 140 -13.53 0.21 12.62
C ASP A 140 -14.15 1.13 11.58
N SER A 141 -15.12 0.65 10.80
CA SER A 141 -15.82 1.50 9.82
C SER A 141 -16.51 2.70 10.48
N LYS A 142 -17.09 2.52 11.68
CA LYS A 142 -17.70 3.62 12.43
C LYS A 142 -16.66 4.53 13.09
N LYS A 143 -15.52 3.98 13.53
CA LYS A 143 -14.38 4.78 14.03
C LYS A 143 -13.77 5.63 12.90
N ASN A 144 -13.64 5.06 11.69
CA ASN A 144 -13.17 5.81 10.53
C ASN A 144 -14.14 6.94 10.17
N LEU A 145 -15.46 6.68 10.20
CA LEU A 145 -16.46 7.74 10.03
C LEU A 145 -16.34 8.82 11.13
N ALA A 146 -16.11 8.42 12.37
CA ALA A 146 -15.89 9.36 13.47
C ALA A 146 -14.64 10.24 13.23
N SER A 147 -13.54 9.66 12.72
CA SER A 147 -12.33 10.41 12.36
C SER A 147 -12.61 11.42 11.24
N ILE A 148 -13.43 11.07 10.25
CA ILE A 148 -13.86 12.01 9.20
C ILE A 148 -14.64 13.18 9.80
N LEU A 149 -15.63 12.90 10.65
CA LEU A 149 -16.48 13.94 11.26
C LEU A 149 -15.67 14.85 12.20
N LEU A 150 -14.81 14.28 13.04
CA LEU A 150 -13.94 15.04 13.93
C LEU A 150 -12.89 15.84 13.17
N GLY A 151 -12.24 15.22 12.19
CA GLY A 151 -11.27 15.89 11.33
C GLY A 151 -11.88 17.10 10.62
N PHE A 152 -13.09 16.93 10.05
CA PHE A 152 -13.82 18.03 9.45
C PHE A 152 -14.12 19.16 10.46
N ALA A 153 -14.59 18.81 11.65
CA ALA A 153 -14.91 19.80 12.69
C ALA A 153 -13.66 20.58 13.12
N ILE A 154 -12.56 19.88 13.41
CA ILE A 154 -11.28 20.50 13.82
C ILE A 154 -10.74 21.40 12.70
N LEU A 155 -10.84 20.96 11.43
CA LEU A 155 -10.46 21.73 10.26
C LEU A 155 -11.23 23.06 10.18
N MET A 156 -12.56 23.02 10.35
CA MET A 156 -13.40 24.21 10.30
C MET A 156 -13.14 25.16 11.48
N PHE A 157 -12.91 24.65 12.68
CA PHE A 157 -12.47 25.47 13.81
C PHE A 157 -11.09 26.11 13.59
N GLY A 158 -10.17 25.37 12.97
CA GLY A 158 -8.87 25.91 12.56
C GLY A 158 -8.98 27.06 11.56
N MET A 159 -9.84 26.89 10.54
CA MET A 159 -10.15 27.93 9.56
C MET A 159 -10.73 29.19 10.22
N ASP A 160 -11.71 29.04 11.10
CA ASP A 160 -12.34 30.14 11.80
C ASP A 160 -11.33 30.88 12.71
N SER A 161 -10.49 30.13 13.43
CA SER A 161 -9.42 30.69 14.26
C SER A 161 -8.39 31.47 13.43
N MET A 162 -7.96 30.94 12.27
CA MET A 162 -7.06 31.68 11.36
C MET A 162 -7.71 32.97 10.85
N SER A 163 -8.97 32.87 10.38
CA SER A 163 -9.71 34.05 9.87
C SER A 163 -9.87 35.12 10.93
N SER A 164 -10.22 34.72 12.16
CA SER A 164 -10.34 35.65 13.30
C SER A 164 -9.01 36.30 13.67
N ALA A 165 -7.89 35.55 13.59
CA ALA A 165 -6.56 36.09 13.88
C ALA A 165 -6.10 37.14 12.88
N VAL A 166 -6.49 37.01 11.60
CA VAL A 166 -6.10 37.97 10.54
C VAL A 166 -7.11 39.09 10.33
N ALA A 167 -8.33 38.96 10.84
CA ALA A 167 -9.38 39.99 10.69
C ALA A 167 -8.93 41.41 11.06
N PRO A 168 -8.17 41.64 12.16
CA PRO A 168 -7.68 43.00 12.50
C PRO A 168 -6.70 43.59 11.50
N LEU A 169 -6.19 42.80 10.54
CA LEU A 169 -5.29 43.30 9.48
C LEU A 169 -6.04 44.05 8.38
N SER A 170 -7.35 43.87 8.25
CA SER A 170 -8.20 44.56 7.27
C SER A 170 -8.05 46.10 7.37
N ASP A 171 -7.94 46.60 8.59
CA ASP A 171 -7.86 48.04 8.87
C ASP A 171 -6.42 48.59 8.88
N ASN A 172 -5.42 47.74 8.58
CA ASN A 172 -4.02 48.14 8.59
C ASN A 172 -3.52 48.53 7.19
N PRO A 173 -3.29 49.85 6.91
CA PRO A 173 -2.84 50.30 5.59
C PRO A 173 -1.49 49.71 5.15
N ASN A 174 -0.59 49.43 6.10
CA ASN A 174 0.71 48.84 5.77
C ASN A 174 0.57 47.39 5.30
N PHE A 175 -0.41 46.64 5.84
CA PHE A 175 -0.70 45.28 5.39
C PHE A 175 -1.31 45.28 3.98
N ALA A 176 -2.29 46.16 3.74
CA ALA A 176 -2.87 46.31 2.42
C ALA A 176 -1.81 46.70 1.38
N ASN A 177 -0.92 47.66 1.71
CA ASN A 177 0.19 48.08 0.84
C ASN A 177 1.20 46.92 0.59
N LEU A 178 1.49 46.08 1.58
CA LEU A 178 2.36 44.91 1.41
C LEU A 178 1.75 43.92 0.43
N LEU A 179 0.44 43.71 0.51
CA LEU A 179 -0.26 42.78 -0.38
C LEU A 179 -0.29 43.24 -1.84
N THR A 180 -0.22 44.56 -2.09
CA THR A 180 -0.21 45.10 -3.47
C THR A 180 0.97 44.62 -4.31
N VAL A 181 2.06 44.16 -3.68
CA VAL A 181 3.18 43.50 -4.39
C VAL A 181 2.70 42.27 -5.18
N PHE A 182 1.68 41.57 -4.69
CA PHE A 182 1.12 40.38 -5.33
C PHE A 182 0.15 40.70 -6.49
N ASN A 183 -0.17 41.99 -6.74
CA ASN A 183 -0.85 42.42 -7.96
C ASN A 183 0.02 42.14 -9.21
N ASN A 184 1.34 42.08 -9.04
CA ASN A 184 2.22 41.60 -10.10
C ASN A 184 2.12 40.07 -10.19
N PRO A 185 1.67 39.52 -11.34
CA PRO A 185 1.46 38.09 -11.50
C PRO A 185 2.67 37.22 -11.17
N VAL A 186 3.88 37.72 -11.48
CA VAL A 186 5.13 36.99 -11.24
C VAL A 186 5.36 36.79 -9.73
N PHE A 187 5.20 37.85 -8.94
CA PHE A 187 5.35 37.75 -7.48
C PHE A 187 4.25 36.91 -6.83
N GLY A 188 3.00 37.00 -7.33
CA GLY A 188 1.90 36.16 -6.89
C GLY A 188 2.17 34.67 -7.15
N ILE A 189 2.62 34.33 -8.35
CA ILE A 189 3.00 32.96 -8.70
C ILE A 189 4.13 32.43 -7.82
N ILE A 190 5.19 33.22 -7.65
CA ILE A 190 6.34 32.83 -6.80
C ILE A 190 5.90 32.65 -5.35
N ALA A 191 5.09 33.55 -4.79
CA ALA A 191 4.60 33.46 -3.43
C ALA A 191 3.76 32.20 -3.21
N GLY A 192 2.80 31.90 -4.13
CA GLY A 192 1.99 30.69 -4.09
C GLY A 192 2.83 29.42 -4.20
N ALA A 193 3.82 29.42 -5.11
CA ALA A 193 4.72 28.28 -5.29
C ALA A 193 5.59 28.02 -4.07
N LEU A 194 6.21 29.05 -3.50
CA LEU A 194 7.06 28.93 -2.31
C LEU A 194 6.25 28.51 -1.08
N LEU A 195 5.09 29.11 -0.83
CA LEU A 195 4.23 28.75 0.29
C LEU A 195 3.84 27.26 0.22
N THR A 196 3.38 26.81 -0.94
CA THR A 196 2.98 25.41 -1.13
C THR A 196 4.16 24.44 -1.08
N ALA A 197 5.32 24.83 -1.62
CA ALA A 197 6.53 24.01 -1.56
C ALA A 197 7.04 23.81 -0.11
N ILE A 198 6.92 24.85 0.74
CA ILE A 198 7.30 24.77 2.16
C ILE A 198 6.31 23.91 2.93
N ILE A 199 5.00 24.15 2.78
CA ILE A 199 3.94 23.43 3.48
C ILE A 199 3.77 21.99 2.92
N GLN A 200 4.14 21.75 1.66
CA GLN A 200 3.96 20.50 0.90
C GLN A 200 2.48 20.07 0.76
N SER A 201 1.57 21.02 0.88
CA SER A 201 0.11 20.81 0.75
C SER A 201 -0.54 22.00 0.05
N SER A 202 -1.03 21.76 -1.17
CA SER A 202 -1.78 22.79 -1.93
C SER A 202 -3.13 23.08 -1.28
N SER A 203 -3.79 22.07 -0.71
CA SER A 203 -5.04 22.27 0.02
C SER A 203 -4.86 23.21 1.22
N ALA A 204 -3.78 23.02 1.99
CA ALA A 204 -3.44 23.90 3.09
C ALA A 204 -3.13 25.33 2.62
N SER A 205 -2.38 25.47 1.54
CA SER A 205 -2.04 26.77 0.95
C SER A 205 -3.28 27.51 0.44
N VAL A 206 -4.21 26.80 -0.20
CA VAL A 206 -5.51 27.35 -0.62
C VAL A 206 -6.34 27.77 0.59
N GLY A 207 -6.39 26.93 1.64
CA GLY A 207 -7.10 27.26 2.88
C GLY A 207 -6.58 28.54 3.56
N ILE A 208 -5.25 28.72 3.59
CA ILE A 208 -4.64 29.97 4.09
C ILE A 208 -5.09 31.17 3.24
N LEU A 209 -5.09 31.03 1.91
CA LEU A 209 -5.54 32.11 1.03
C LEU A 209 -7.04 32.43 1.24
N GLN A 210 -7.88 31.42 1.44
CA GLN A 210 -9.30 31.59 1.76
C GLN A 210 -9.49 32.24 3.14
N ALA A 211 -8.70 31.89 4.15
CA ALA A 211 -8.76 32.54 5.45
C ALA A 211 -8.35 34.02 5.35
N LEU A 212 -7.32 34.35 4.55
CA LEU A 212 -6.90 35.71 4.29
C LEU A 212 -7.94 36.52 3.49
N SER A 213 -8.69 35.87 2.58
CA SER A 213 -9.71 36.61 1.79
C SER A 213 -10.81 37.20 2.66
N LYS A 214 -11.08 36.66 3.85
CA LYS A 214 -12.01 37.22 4.83
C LYS A 214 -11.62 38.61 5.36
N THR A 215 -10.35 38.99 5.23
CA THR A 215 -9.94 40.33 5.58
C THR A 215 -10.49 41.40 4.64
N GLY A 216 -11.04 41.00 3.48
CA GLY A 216 -11.43 41.95 2.42
C GLY A 216 -10.24 42.61 1.69
N ALA A 217 -9.00 42.25 2.02
CA ALA A 217 -7.81 42.83 1.41
C ALA A 217 -7.28 42.08 0.18
N ILE A 218 -7.79 40.88 -0.08
CA ILE A 218 -7.38 40.04 -1.23
C ILE A 218 -8.31 40.30 -2.41
N THR A 219 -7.72 40.72 -3.53
CA THR A 219 -8.45 40.94 -4.79
C THR A 219 -8.22 39.76 -5.76
N TYR A 220 -9.02 39.70 -6.85
CA TYR A 220 -8.82 38.74 -7.91
C TYR A 220 -7.44 38.86 -8.57
N SER A 221 -6.89 40.09 -8.70
CA SER A 221 -5.56 40.29 -9.26
C SER A 221 -4.45 39.63 -8.44
N MET A 222 -4.65 39.48 -7.13
CA MET A 222 -3.72 38.78 -6.23
C MET A 222 -4.01 37.25 -6.18
N ALA A 223 -5.28 36.86 -6.04
CA ALA A 223 -5.65 35.49 -5.82
C ALA A 223 -5.35 34.59 -7.03
N ILE A 224 -5.63 35.05 -8.25
CA ILE A 224 -5.43 34.27 -9.48
C ILE A 224 -3.97 33.81 -9.63
N PRO A 225 -2.95 34.69 -9.61
CA PRO A 225 -1.56 34.25 -9.77
C PRO A 225 -1.06 33.43 -8.57
N ILE A 226 -1.52 33.72 -7.34
CA ILE A 226 -1.17 32.90 -6.16
C ILE A 226 -1.66 31.47 -6.34
N VAL A 227 -2.92 31.26 -6.76
CA VAL A 227 -3.48 29.93 -7.01
C VAL A 227 -2.71 29.17 -8.11
N MET A 228 -2.34 29.87 -9.19
CA MET A 228 -1.49 29.28 -10.24
C MET A 228 -0.14 28.82 -9.68
N GLY A 229 0.48 29.64 -8.82
CA GLY A 229 1.73 29.28 -8.15
C GLY A 229 1.61 28.10 -7.19
N GLN A 230 0.51 28.02 -6.44
CA GLN A 230 0.25 26.92 -5.51
C GLN A 230 0.29 25.55 -6.22
N ASN A 231 -0.20 25.46 -7.44
CA ASN A 231 -0.15 24.21 -8.23
C ASN A 231 1.30 23.83 -8.62
N ILE A 232 2.16 24.82 -8.94
CA ILE A 232 3.59 24.56 -9.19
C ILE A 232 4.28 24.07 -7.91
N GLY A 233 4.00 24.69 -6.77
CA GLY A 233 4.57 24.31 -5.47
C GLY A 233 4.26 22.88 -5.06
N THR A 234 3.10 22.33 -5.42
CA THR A 234 2.70 20.96 -5.16
C THR A 234 3.65 19.93 -5.78
N CYS A 235 4.33 20.28 -6.88
CA CYS A 235 5.23 19.36 -7.58
C CYS A 235 6.49 19.01 -6.77
N VAL A 236 6.85 19.82 -5.79
CA VAL A 236 8.05 19.61 -4.94
C VAL A 236 7.95 18.28 -4.19
N THR A 237 6.78 17.91 -3.70
CA THR A 237 6.56 16.63 -3.01
C THR A 237 6.88 15.43 -3.92
N ALA A 238 6.39 15.46 -5.16
CA ALA A 238 6.66 14.41 -6.14
C ALA A 238 8.16 14.36 -6.52
N LEU A 239 8.81 15.50 -6.65
CA LEU A 239 10.24 15.59 -6.95
C LEU A 239 11.10 15.03 -5.82
N ILE A 240 10.77 15.35 -4.56
CA ILE A 240 11.46 14.77 -3.39
C ILE A 240 11.24 13.26 -3.34
N SER A 241 10.02 12.79 -3.57
CA SER A 241 9.70 11.37 -3.52
C SER A 241 10.41 10.53 -4.60
N CYS A 242 10.87 11.15 -5.68
CA CYS A 242 11.56 10.43 -6.76
C CYS A 242 13.09 10.36 -6.57
N ILE A 243 13.64 10.90 -5.46
CA ILE A 243 15.06 10.75 -5.12
C ILE A 243 15.35 9.25 -4.92
N GLY A 244 16.37 8.73 -5.56
CA GLY A 244 16.70 7.30 -5.54
C GLY A 244 15.81 6.41 -6.42
N ALA A 245 14.80 6.97 -7.09
CA ALA A 245 13.90 6.20 -7.97
C ALA A 245 14.52 5.91 -9.34
N LYS A 246 13.94 4.92 -10.04
CA LYS A 246 14.24 4.63 -11.46
C LYS A 246 13.85 5.80 -12.38
N LYS A 247 14.39 5.79 -13.58
CA LYS A 247 14.20 6.86 -14.59
C LYS A 247 12.74 7.17 -14.88
N ASN A 248 11.91 6.15 -15.07
CA ASN A 248 10.49 6.35 -15.39
C ASN A 248 9.71 6.99 -14.24
N ALA A 249 10.03 6.68 -12.99
CA ALA A 249 9.45 7.34 -11.81
C ALA A 249 9.86 8.82 -11.73
N LYS A 250 11.15 9.12 -11.97
CA LYS A 250 11.64 10.52 -12.09
C LYS A 250 10.97 11.27 -13.22
N ARG A 251 10.76 10.60 -14.37
CA ARG A 251 10.02 11.17 -15.51
C ARG A 251 8.56 11.48 -15.14
N ALA A 252 7.91 10.63 -14.35
CA ALA A 252 6.55 10.87 -13.88
C ALA A 252 6.46 12.13 -13.00
N ALA A 253 7.41 12.31 -12.07
CA ALA A 253 7.50 13.53 -11.26
C ALA A 253 7.80 14.79 -12.11
N LEU A 254 8.65 14.67 -13.13
CA LEU A 254 8.90 15.77 -14.09
C LEU A 254 7.68 16.11 -14.94
N VAL A 255 6.91 15.13 -15.36
CA VAL A 255 5.65 15.39 -16.08
C VAL A 255 4.69 16.21 -15.21
N HIS A 256 4.58 15.91 -13.92
CA HIS A 256 3.79 16.71 -12.99
C HIS A 256 4.26 18.16 -12.95
N LEU A 257 5.57 18.38 -12.86
CA LEU A 257 6.17 19.72 -12.89
C LEU A 257 5.89 20.43 -14.23
N TYR A 258 6.13 19.77 -15.36
CA TYR A 258 5.92 20.35 -16.69
C TYR A 258 4.46 20.70 -16.95
N PHE A 259 3.55 19.82 -16.54
CA PHE A 259 2.11 20.07 -16.63
C PHE A 259 1.74 21.38 -15.91
N ASN A 260 2.19 21.56 -14.67
CA ASN A 260 1.86 22.76 -13.88
C ASN A 260 2.58 24.01 -14.39
N ILE A 261 3.86 23.94 -14.78
CA ILE A 261 4.60 25.09 -15.32
C ILE A 261 4.02 25.51 -16.68
N ILE A 262 3.84 24.57 -17.63
CA ILE A 262 3.32 24.90 -18.97
C ILE A 262 1.88 25.40 -18.86
N GLY A 263 1.04 24.73 -18.04
CA GLY A 263 -0.33 25.16 -17.76
C GLY A 263 -0.38 26.59 -17.21
N THR A 264 0.44 26.89 -16.22
CA THR A 264 0.53 28.24 -15.64
C THR A 264 1.00 29.27 -16.68
N LEU A 265 2.06 28.99 -17.43
CA LEU A 265 2.59 29.94 -18.41
C LEU A 265 1.58 30.23 -19.52
N VAL A 266 0.93 29.21 -20.07
CA VAL A 266 -0.03 29.41 -21.18
C VAL A 266 -1.29 30.10 -20.68
N ILE A 267 -1.87 29.66 -19.55
CA ILE A 267 -3.08 30.29 -19.01
C ILE A 267 -2.79 31.74 -18.57
N CYS A 268 -1.63 31.99 -17.94
CA CYS A 268 -1.18 33.32 -17.57
C CYS A 268 -1.06 34.21 -18.83
N ALA A 269 -0.40 33.75 -19.89
CA ALA A 269 -0.27 34.49 -21.13
C ALA A 269 -1.63 34.77 -21.80
N LEU A 270 -2.52 33.79 -21.83
CA LEU A 270 -3.87 33.96 -22.39
C LEU A 270 -4.70 34.92 -21.53
N PHE A 271 -4.74 34.73 -20.21
CA PHE A 271 -5.55 35.54 -19.30
C PHE A 271 -5.09 37.02 -19.26
N TYR A 272 -3.82 37.25 -19.05
CA TYR A 272 -3.30 38.62 -19.02
C TYR A 272 -3.19 39.24 -20.42
N GLY A 273 -2.94 38.42 -21.47
CA GLY A 273 -2.99 38.88 -22.86
C GLY A 273 -4.38 39.35 -23.27
N THR A 274 -5.44 38.62 -22.90
CA THR A 274 -6.82 39.06 -23.14
C THR A 274 -7.22 40.23 -22.24
N ASN A 275 -6.69 40.29 -21.01
CA ASN A 275 -6.91 41.45 -20.13
C ASN A 275 -6.37 42.77 -20.71
N LEU A 276 -5.27 42.75 -21.46
CA LEU A 276 -4.77 43.93 -22.16
C LEU A 276 -5.76 44.50 -23.17
N ILE A 277 -6.62 43.59 -23.74
CA ILE A 277 -7.60 44.00 -24.76
C ILE A 277 -8.93 44.39 -24.10
N PHE A 278 -9.42 43.55 -23.17
CA PHE A 278 -10.77 43.66 -22.60
C PHE A 278 -10.83 44.42 -21.27
N GLN A 279 -9.71 44.68 -20.61
CA GLN A 279 -9.59 45.40 -19.33
C GLN A 279 -10.61 44.88 -18.29
N TYR A 280 -10.40 43.66 -17.79
CA TYR A 280 -11.31 43.00 -16.83
C TYR A 280 -11.47 43.78 -15.54
N GLY A 281 -12.61 44.49 -15.36
CA GLY A 281 -12.88 45.32 -14.22
C GLY A 281 -12.97 44.57 -12.87
N PHE A 282 -13.28 43.26 -12.91
CA PHE A 282 -13.40 42.46 -11.70
C PHE A 282 -12.06 42.17 -10.98
N LEU A 283 -10.93 42.45 -11.63
CA LEU A 283 -9.60 42.20 -11.05
C LEU A 283 -9.33 42.97 -9.76
N ASP A 284 -9.93 44.14 -9.62
CA ASP A 284 -9.82 44.97 -8.44
C ASP A 284 -10.86 44.63 -7.37
N ASP A 285 -11.84 43.79 -7.67
CA ASP A 285 -12.86 43.37 -6.72
C ASP A 285 -12.27 42.40 -5.67
N VAL A 286 -12.82 42.49 -4.47
CA VAL A 286 -12.46 41.60 -3.35
C VAL A 286 -12.92 40.17 -3.67
N VAL A 287 -12.05 39.20 -3.42
CA VAL A 287 -12.37 37.78 -3.67
C VAL A 287 -12.89 37.13 -2.40
N ALA A 288 -14.04 36.42 -2.53
CA ALA A 288 -14.57 35.58 -1.48
C ALA A 288 -13.97 34.16 -1.54
N GLU A 289 -14.11 33.39 -0.45
CA GLU A 289 -13.59 32.02 -0.33
C GLU A 289 -14.10 31.09 -1.45
N ALA A 290 -15.39 31.16 -1.76
CA ALA A 290 -16.00 30.37 -2.85
C ALA A 290 -15.39 30.73 -4.22
N ASN A 291 -15.07 32.00 -4.45
CA ASN A 291 -14.48 32.44 -5.70
C ASN A 291 -13.03 31.94 -5.86
N ILE A 292 -12.29 31.78 -4.74
CA ILE A 292 -10.96 31.11 -4.75
C ILE A 292 -11.10 29.65 -5.19
N ALA A 293 -12.13 28.93 -4.70
CA ALA A 293 -12.41 27.57 -5.14
C ALA A 293 -12.79 27.52 -6.63
N VAL A 294 -13.56 28.51 -7.14
CA VAL A 294 -13.86 28.66 -8.57
C VAL A 294 -12.58 28.88 -9.38
N ILE A 295 -11.72 29.82 -8.97
CA ILE A 295 -10.43 30.12 -9.65
C ILE A 295 -9.60 28.83 -9.72
N HIS A 296 -9.47 28.12 -8.60
CA HIS A 296 -8.70 26.88 -8.51
C HIS A 296 -9.27 25.79 -9.44
N THR A 297 -10.60 25.66 -9.48
CA THR A 297 -11.28 24.68 -10.35
C THR A 297 -11.12 25.02 -11.82
N VAL A 298 -11.41 26.28 -12.19
CA VAL A 298 -11.32 26.75 -13.58
C VAL A 298 -9.90 26.61 -14.11
N PHE A 299 -8.90 27.01 -13.32
CA PHE A 299 -7.50 26.87 -13.68
C PHE A 299 -7.12 25.40 -13.95
N ASN A 300 -7.43 24.47 -13.02
CA ASN A 300 -7.05 23.07 -13.15
C ASN A 300 -7.80 22.38 -14.28
N LEU A 301 -9.09 22.67 -14.50
CA LEU A 301 -9.86 22.14 -15.61
C LEU A 301 -9.35 22.67 -16.95
N ALA A 302 -9.07 23.99 -17.05
CA ALA A 302 -8.55 24.60 -18.26
C ALA A 302 -7.16 24.05 -18.62
N ALA A 303 -6.25 23.98 -17.66
CA ALA A 303 -4.91 23.40 -17.83
C ALA A 303 -4.99 21.93 -18.28
N THR A 304 -5.88 21.16 -17.66
CA THR A 304 -6.08 19.76 -18.04
C THR A 304 -6.69 19.64 -19.44
N ALA A 305 -7.77 20.35 -19.73
CA ALA A 305 -8.41 20.31 -21.06
C ALA A 305 -7.44 20.69 -22.18
N MET A 306 -6.57 21.65 -21.92
CA MET A 306 -5.56 22.10 -22.87
C MET A 306 -4.42 21.08 -23.03
N LEU A 307 -3.92 20.48 -21.96
CA LEU A 307 -2.72 19.62 -22.01
C LEU A 307 -3.01 18.14 -22.13
N LEU A 308 -4.24 17.67 -21.87
CA LEU A 308 -4.63 16.26 -21.98
C LEU A 308 -4.41 15.69 -23.41
N PRO A 309 -4.69 16.42 -24.50
CA PRO A 309 -4.36 15.97 -25.85
C PRO A 309 -2.85 15.83 -26.10
N PHE A 310 -2.02 16.55 -25.34
CA PHE A 310 -0.57 16.63 -25.49
C PHE A 310 0.23 15.74 -24.53
N THR A 311 -0.39 14.71 -23.96
CA THR A 311 0.27 13.78 -23.00
C THR A 311 1.50 13.10 -23.60
N ARG A 312 1.49 12.79 -24.91
CA ARG A 312 2.67 12.23 -25.61
C ARG A 312 3.84 13.22 -25.67
N GLN A 313 3.54 14.50 -25.84
CA GLN A 313 4.55 15.56 -25.89
C GLN A 313 5.17 15.78 -24.50
N LEU A 314 4.36 15.75 -23.44
CA LEU A 314 4.84 15.81 -22.05
C LEU A 314 5.71 14.59 -21.70
N GLU A 315 5.31 13.39 -22.13
CA GLU A 315 6.11 12.18 -22.00
C GLU A 315 7.47 12.33 -22.70
N LYS A 316 7.47 12.77 -23.97
CA LYS A 316 8.70 13.02 -24.73
C LYS A 316 9.60 14.06 -24.06
N LEU A 317 9.04 15.15 -23.55
CA LEU A 317 9.80 16.18 -22.84
C LEU A 317 10.49 15.62 -21.60
N ALA A 318 9.80 14.80 -20.80
CA ALA A 318 10.37 14.14 -19.66
C ALA A 318 11.49 13.13 -20.04
N CYS A 319 11.30 12.38 -21.15
CA CYS A 319 12.32 11.47 -21.67
C CYS A 319 13.54 12.21 -22.25
N LEU A 320 13.37 13.40 -22.81
CA LEU A 320 14.49 14.24 -23.27
C LEU A 320 15.32 14.76 -22.09
N THR A 321 14.67 15.06 -20.97
CA THR A 321 15.35 15.57 -19.77
C THR A 321 16.09 14.44 -19.03
N ILE A 322 15.45 13.27 -18.91
CA ILE A 322 16.07 12.08 -18.31
C ILE A 322 16.22 11.04 -19.42
N LYS A 323 17.45 10.92 -19.92
CA LYS A 323 17.81 10.00 -21.00
C LYS A 323 17.90 8.55 -20.48
N ASP A 324 17.67 7.58 -21.37
CA ASP A 324 17.96 6.17 -21.09
C ASP A 324 19.49 5.96 -21.02
N THR A 325 19.95 5.27 -19.99
CA THR A 325 21.31 4.74 -19.84
C THR A 325 21.21 3.24 -19.63
N GLU A 326 22.21 2.47 -20.03
CA GLU A 326 22.14 1.00 -20.12
C GLU A 326 22.05 0.27 -18.77
N GLU A 327 22.27 0.93 -17.62
CA GLU A 327 22.15 0.31 -16.30
C GLU A 327 20.80 0.60 -15.66
N GLU A 328 19.84 -0.30 -15.81
CA GLU A 328 18.65 -0.35 -14.94
C GLU A 328 18.97 -1.30 -13.77
N SER A 329 19.11 -0.75 -12.56
CA SER A 329 19.03 -1.57 -11.35
C SER A 329 17.65 -2.21 -11.29
N GLU A 330 17.57 -3.48 -10.94
CA GLU A 330 16.27 -4.14 -10.72
C GLU A 330 15.43 -3.35 -9.72
N ALA A 331 14.10 -3.28 -9.97
CA ALA A 331 13.20 -2.57 -9.07
C ALA A 331 13.16 -3.30 -7.73
N PRO A 332 13.20 -2.58 -6.61
CA PRO A 332 12.92 -3.22 -5.34
C PRO A 332 11.51 -3.86 -5.41
N PHE A 333 11.39 -5.10 -4.96
CA PHE A 333 10.11 -5.83 -4.93
C PHE A 333 9.04 -5.07 -4.12
N LEU A 334 9.48 -4.34 -3.08
CA LEU A 334 8.66 -3.52 -2.21
C LEU A 334 9.21 -2.09 -2.18
N ASP A 335 8.40 -1.14 -2.65
CA ASP A 335 8.78 0.26 -2.70
C ASP A 335 8.34 0.97 -1.41
N GLU A 336 9.28 1.61 -0.70
CA GLU A 336 9.01 2.30 0.57
C GLU A 336 8.04 3.48 0.42
N ARG A 337 7.81 4.01 -0.79
CA ARG A 337 6.83 5.08 -1.03
C ARG A 337 5.41 4.64 -0.70
N PHE A 338 5.12 3.33 -0.83
CA PHE A 338 3.82 2.77 -0.45
C PHE A 338 3.57 2.81 1.06
N LEU A 339 4.61 2.93 1.91
CA LEU A 339 4.46 3.08 3.35
C LEU A 339 3.68 4.34 3.77
N ASN A 340 3.52 5.30 2.86
CA ASN A 340 2.66 6.46 3.07
C ASN A 340 1.17 6.14 2.88
N THR A 341 0.85 4.98 2.29
CA THR A 341 -0.50 4.43 2.11
C THR A 341 -0.53 3.01 2.66
N PRO A 342 -0.73 2.83 3.99
CA PRO A 342 -0.51 1.56 4.68
C PRO A 342 -1.28 0.37 4.11
N SER A 343 -2.54 0.57 3.69
CA SER A 343 -3.34 -0.50 3.08
C SER A 343 -2.75 -1.00 1.76
N LEU A 344 -2.22 -0.09 0.92
CA LEU A 344 -1.53 -0.47 -0.31
C LEU A 344 -0.21 -1.18 -0.02
N ALA A 345 0.55 -0.68 0.97
CA ALA A 345 1.80 -1.30 1.40
C ALA A 345 1.58 -2.74 1.88
N THR A 346 0.52 -2.98 2.65
CA THR A 346 0.10 -4.31 3.12
C THR A 346 -0.25 -5.23 1.94
N ASP A 347 -1.05 -4.76 0.98
CA ASP A 347 -1.39 -5.54 -0.22
C ASP A 347 -0.13 -5.89 -1.03
N ARG A 348 0.84 -4.98 -1.14
CA ARG A 348 2.10 -5.25 -1.83
C ARG A 348 2.94 -6.31 -1.11
N ALA A 349 3.06 -6.21 0.20
CA ALA A 349 3.75 -7.24 0.99
C ALA A 349 3.09 -8.61 0.81
N LEU A 350 1.76 -8.70 0.90
CA LEU A 350 1.01 -9.93 0.62
C LEU A 350 1.30 -10.50 -0.77
N ASN A 351 1.23 -9.68 -1.82
CA ASN A 351 1.47 -10.13 -3.20
C ASN A 351 2.90 -10.68 -3.40
N VAL A 352 3.91 -10.10 -2.74
CA VAL A 352 5.28 -10.62 -2.80
C VAL A 352 5.41 -11.91 -2.02
N THR A 353 4.77 -11.99 -0.84
CA THR A 353 4.74 -13.22 -0.03
C THR A 353 4.01 -14.36 -0.74
N GLU A 354 2.92 -14.07 -1.48
CA GLU A 354 2.26 -15.08 -2.33
C GLU A 354 3.18 -15.65 -3.40
N LYS A 355 4.03 -14.81 -4.01
CA LYS A 355 5.05 -15.27 -4.97
C LYS A 355 6.12 -16.13 -4.30
N MET A 356 6.60 -15.71 -3.13
CA MET A 356 7.53 -16.46 -2.30
C MET A 356 6.96 -17.84 -1.94
N ALA A 357 5.72 -17.90 -1.46
CA ALA A 357 5.03 -19.14 -1.09
C ALA A 357 4.92 -20.11 -2.28
N ARG A 358 4.52 -19.62 -3.46
CA ARG A 358 4.46 -20.46 -4.67
C ARG A 358 5.83 -20.90 -5.17
N LEU A 359 6.84 -20.04 -5.02
CA LEU A 359 8.22 -20.41 -5.39
C LEU A 359 8.76 -21.49 -4.46
N SER A 360 8.52 -21.39 -3.14
CA SER A 360 8.90 -22.39 -2.15
C SER A 360 8.19 -23.74 -2.39
N GLU A 361 6.87 -23.71 -2.67
CA GLU A 361 6.12 -24.91 -3.09
C GLU A 361 6.74 -25.53 -4.34
N GLY A 362 7.01 -24.74 -5.39
CA GLY A 362 7.60 -25.21 -6.64
C GLY A 362 9.00 -25.79 -6.45
N THR A 363 9.84 -25.18 -5.60
CA THR A 363 11.19 -25.65 -5.25
C THR A 363 11.13 -26.99 -4.54
N LEU A 364 10.22 -27.15 -3.57
CA LEU A 364 10.02 -28.43 -2.89
C LEU A 364 9.53 -29.52 -3.84
N LEU A 365 8.53 -29.25 -4.68
CA LEU A 365 8.01 -30.22 -5.65
C LEU A 365 9.12 -30.66 -6.62
N GLY A 366 9.93 -29.73 -7.12
CA GLY A 366 11.08 -30.04 -7.95
C GLY A 366 12.13 -30.89 -7.23
N ALA A 367 12.40 -30.60 -5.95
CA ALA A 367 13.34 -31.40 -5.14
C ALA A 367 12.85 -32.86 -4.94
N LEU A 368 11.55 -33.04 -4.70
CA LEU A 368 10.93 -34.38 -4.57
C LEU A 368 11.05 -35.19 -5.88
N GLU A 369 10.93 -34.55 -7.04
CA GLU A 369 11.09 -35.21 -8.35
C GLU A 369 12.52 -35.67 -8.62
N MET A 370 13.52 -35.08 -7.94
CA MET A 370 14.91 -35.48 -8.07
C MET A 370 15.26 -36.76 -7.31
N VAL A 371 14.44 -37.20 -6.36
CA VAL A 371 14.66 -38.43 -5.62
C VAL A 371 14.55 -39.62 -6.57
N GLY A 372 15.70 -40.16 -6.98
CA GLY A 372 15.80 -41.27 -7.96
C GLY A 372 15.90 -40.84 -9.44
N ASN A 373 15.89 -39.55 -9.73
CA ASN A 373 16.07 -39.00 -11.09
C ASN A 373 16.78 -37.65 -11.05
N TYR A 374 18.00 -37.64 -10.51
CA TYR A 374 18.79 -36.41 -10.34
C TYR A 374 19.15 -35.76 -11.68
N ASN A 375 19.02 -34.42 -11.75
CA ASN A 375 19.40 -33.61 -12.89
C ASN A 375 20.12 -32.35 -12.42
N GLU A 376 21.40 -32.18 -12.78
CA GLU A 376 22.25 -31.10 -12.33
C GLU A 376 21.70 -29.72 -12.72
N LYS A 377 21.21 -29.53 -13.95
CA LYS A 377 20.65 -28.25 -14.40
C LYS A 377 19.37 -27.87 -13.63
N ALA A 378 18.55 -28.85 -13.30
CA ALA A 378 17.37 -28.60 -12.50
C ALA A 378 17.75 -28.30 -11.05
N ALA A 379 18.79 -28.94 -10.49
CA ALA A 379 19.35 -28.65 -9.18
C ALA A 379 19.86 -27.19 -9.09
N ASP A 380 20.61 -26.73 -10.12
CA ASP A 380 21.05 -25.34 -10.20
C ASP A 380 19.87 -24.35 -10.18
N THR A 381 18.81 -24.65 -10.95
CA THR A 381 17.60 -23.80 -10.96
C THR A 381 16.90 -23.78 -9.58
N LEU A 382 16.86 -24.90 -8.86
CA LEU A 382 16.28 -24.92 -7.51
C LEU A 382 17.14 -24.15 -6.51
N SER A 383 18.47 -24.14 -6.66
CA SER A 383 19.37 -23.32 -5.85
C SER A 383 19.15 -21.82 -6.11
N GLU A 384 18.99 -21.41 -7.38
CA GLU A 384 18.65 -20.02 -7.72
C GLU A 384 17.28 -19.61 -7.14
N ASN A 385 16.35 -20.53 -7.08
CA ASN A 385 15.03 -20.28 -6.46
C ASN A 385 15.15 -20.08 -4.96
N GLU A 386 15.97 -20.88 -4.27
CA GLU A 386 16.20 -20.76 -2.82
C GLU A 386 16.88 -19.43 -2.50
N GLU A 387 17.95 -19.03 -3.22
CA GLU A 387 18.56 -17.70 -3.07
C GLU A 387 17.53 -16.56 -3.28
N THR A 388 16.56 -16.76 -4.18
CA THR A 388 15.46 -15.80 -4.41
C THR A 388 14.48 -15.77 -3.24
N ILE A 389 14.19 -16.92 -2.62
CA ILE A 389 13.28 -17.05 -1.46
C ILE A 389 13.90 -16.36 -0.24
N ASP A 390 15.20 -16.56 0.03
CA ASP A 390 15.95 -15.88 1.09
C ASP A 390 15.91 -14.37 0.91
N MET A 391 16.16 -13.89 -0.31
CA MET A 391 16.07 -12.47 -0.62
C MET A 391 14.64 -11.93 -0.39
N TYR A 392 13.59 -12.70 -0.71
CA TYR A 392 12.22 -12.31 -0.43
C TYR A 392 11.96 -12.19 1.08
N GLU A 393 12.44 -13.14 1.89
CA GLU A 393 12.30 -13.12 3.35
C GLU A 393 12.89 -11.85 3.94
N ASP A 394 14.17 -11.54 3.61
CA ASP A 394 14.89 -10.36 4.08
C ASP A 394 14.16 -9.05 3.70
N VAL A 395 13.74 -8.93 2.43
CA VAL A 395 13.08 -7.72 1.92
C VAL A 395 11.71 -7.54 2.57
N ILE A 396 10.91 -8.61 2.66
CA ILE A 396 9.58 -8.56 3.26
C ILE A 396 9.69 -8.24 4.75
N SER A 397 10.54 -8.93 5.52
CA SER A 397 10.76 -8.71 6.95
C SER A 397 11.12 -7.26 7.23
N THR A 398 12.13 -6.72 6.53
CA THR A 398 12.56 -5.33 6.67
C THR A 398 11.44 -4.35 6.35
N TYR A 399 10.66 -4.61 5.32
CA TYR A 399 9.54 -3.76 4.91
C TYR A 399 8.42 -3.76 5.93
N LEU A 400 8.07 -4.93 6.47
CA LEU A 400 7.02 -5.08 7.49
C LEU A 400 7.37 -4.40 8.81
N VAL A 401 8.65 -4.38 9.21
CA VAL A 401 9.10 -3.61 10.39
C VAL A 401 8.81 -2.12 10.20
N LYS A 402 9.04 -1.56 9.02
CA LYS A 402 8.72 -0.16 8.69
C LYS A 402 7.21 0.08 8.62
N LEU A 403 6.47 -0.89 8.06
CA LEU A 403 5.02 -0.81 7.92
C LEU A 403 4.31 -0.88 9.27
N SER A 404 4.79 -1.70 10.21
CA SER A 404 4.21 -1.84 11.56
C SER A 404 4.28 -0.55 12.39
N GLN A 405 5.17 0.39 12.04
CA GLN A 405 5.25 1.71 12.67
C GLN A 405 4.17 2.69 12.17
N LYS A 406 3.39 2.30 11.17
CA LYS A 406 2.31 3.10 10.61
C LYS A 406 0.97 2.78 11.27
N ASN A 407 0.01 3.68 11.12
CA ASN A 407 -1.35 3.47 11.63
C ASN A 407 -2.11 2.49 10.71
N LEU A 408 -2.02 1.20 11.00
CA LEU A 408 -2.71 0.15 10.26
C LEU A 408 -4.19 0.07 10.65
N SER A 409 -5.04 -0.33 9.71
CA SER A 409 -6.39 -0.79 10.02
C SER A 409 -6.32 -2.18 10.70
N GLU A 410 -7.39 -2.62 11.36
CA GLU A 410 -7.45 -3.97 11.95
C GLU A 410 -7.22 -5.07 10.90
N ASN A 411 -7.80 -4.90 9.70
CA ASN A 411 -7.62 -5.85 8.60
C ASN A 411 -6.17 -5.86 8.09
N ASP A 412 -5.55 -4.68 7.95
CA ASP A 412 -4.15 -4.59 7.54
C ASP A 412 -3.22 -5.19 8.59
N SER A 413 -3.49 -4.95 9.89
CA SER A 413 -2.74 -5.56 10.99
C SER A 413 -2.81 -7.09 10.95
N LYS A 414 -4.01 -7.67 10.74
CA LYS A 414 -4.18 -9.11 10.57
C LYS A 414 -3.40 -9.65 9.36
N SER A 415 -3.42 -8.91 8.25
CA SER A 415 -2.67 -9.28 7.05
C SER A 415 -1.15 -9.24 7.27
N VAL A 416 -0.65 -8.20 7.96
CA VAL A 416 0.77 -8.09 8.33
C VAL A 416 1.19 -9.24 9.27
N GLN A 417 0.36 -9.56 10.27
CA GLN A 417 0.62 -10.69 11.16
C GLN A 417 0.69 -12.02 10.38
N ARG A 418 -0.25 -12.26 9.45
CA ARG A 418 -0.22 -13.46 8.60
C ARG A 418 1.07 -13.59 7.81
N VAL A 419 1.55 -12.49 7.23
CA VAL A 419 2.83 -12.49 6.49
C VAL A 419 3.98 -12.79 7.43
N LEU A 420 4.07 -12.11 8.59
CA LEU A 420 5.14 -12.32 9.57
C LEU A 420 5.22 -13.76 10.08
N HIS A 421 4.07 -14.42 10.28
CA HIS A 421 4.04 -15.83 10.70
C HIS A 421 4.46 -16.79 9.58
N GLY A 422 4.19 -16.47 8.31
CA GLY A 422 4.40 -17.42 7.22
C GLY A 422 5.76 -17.34 6.52
N ILE A 423 6.39 -16.15 6.48
CA ILE A 423 7.60 -15.96 5.63
C ILE A 423 8.76 -16.86 6.05
N GLY A 424 9.06 -16.96 7.35
CA GLY A 424 10.13 -17.82 7.84
C GLY A 424 9.85 -19.31 7.62
N ASP A 425 8.58 -19.75 7.70
CA ASP A 425 8.24 -21.14 7.42
C ASP A 425 8.36 -21.48 5.92
N PHE A 426 8.04 -20.55 4.99
CA PHE A 426 8.27 -20.74 3.56
C PHE A 426 9.75 -20.78 3.21
N GLU A 427 10.60 -19.99 3.86
CA GLU A 427 12.07 -20.05 3.71
C GLU A 427 12.57 -21.42 4.19
N ARG A 428 12.19 -21.88 5.40
CA ARG A 428 12.58 -23.17 5.95
C ARG A 428 12.14 -24.37 5.08
N ILE A 429 10.96 -24.28 4.44
CA ILE A 429 10.53 -25.29 3.47
C ILE A 429 11.50 -25.35 2.28
N SER A 430 11.99 -24.20 1.81
CA SER A 430 12.98 -24.14 0.73
C SER A 430 14.34 -24.72 1.17
N ASP A 431 14.83 -24.41 2.36
CA ASP A 431 16.02 -24.99 2.96
C ASP A 431 15.94 -26.52 2.98
N HIS A 432 14.82 -27.07 3.44
CA HIS A 432 14.63 -28.52 3.47
C HIS A 432 14.50 -29.14 2.07
N ALA A 433 13.97 -28.40 1.09
CA ALA A 433 14.00 -28.82 -0.30
C ALA A 433 15.45 -28.95 -0.82
N MET A 434 16.36 -28.02 -0.48
CA MET A 434 17.76 -28.14 -0.83
C MET A 434 18.47 -29.31 -0.15
N ASN A 435 18.08 -29.65 1.09
CA ASN A 435 18.55 -30.88 1.74
C ASN A 435 18.12 -32.15 0.97
N ILE A 436 16.90 -32.15 0.42
CA ILE A 436 16.40 -33.27 -0.42
C ILE A 436 17.20 -33.33 -1.74
N VAL A 437 17.50 -32.18 -2.37
CA VAL A 437 18.35 -32.11 -3.58
C VAL A 437 19.76 -32.65 -3.30
N ALA A 438 20.36 -32.28 -2.18
CA ALA A 438 21.68 -32.78 -1.78
C ALA A 438 21.68 -34.31 -1.58
N ALA A 439 20.64 -34.86 -0.93
CA ALA A 439 20.46 -36.30 -0.78
C ALA A 439 20.28 -37.01 -2.14
N ALA A 440 19.51 -36.41 -3.07
CA ALA A 440 19.31 -36.94 -4.42
C ALA A 440 20.63 -36.93 -5.22
N LYS A 441 21.46 -35.91 -5.09
CA LYS A 441 22.80 -35.81 -5.69
C LYS A 441 23.72 -36.91 -5.15
N GLU A 442 23.70 -37.13 -3.85
CA GLU A 442 24.51 -38.18 -3.20
C GLU A 442 24.10 -39.58 -3.65
N ILE A 443 22.79 -39.83 -3.87
CA ILE A 443 22.30 -41.08 -4.44
C ILE A 443 22.86 -41.33 -5.85
N GLU A 444 22.85 -40.31 -6.71
CA GLU A 444 23.35 -40.38 -8.08
C GLU A 444 24.89 -40.60 -8.12
N GLU A 445 25.64 -39.81 -7.36
CA GLU A 445 27.12 -39.89 -7.30
C GLU A 445 27.59 -41.27 -6.82
N LYS A 446 26.91 -41.84 -5.84
CA LYS A 446 27.20 -43.18 -5.28
C LYS A 446 26.59 -44.30 -6.05
N LYS A 447 25.77 -44.00 -7.07
CA LYS A 447 24.97 -44.99 -7.82
C LYS A 447 24.17 -45.92 -6.89
N ALA A 448 23.64 -45.34 -5.83
CA ALA A 448 22.98 -46.02 -4.75
C ALA A 448 21.53 -46.34 -5.17
N VAL A 449 21.01 -47.53 -4.87
CA VAL A 449 19.67 -47.96 -5.22
C VAL A 449 18.94 -48.37 -3.95
N PHE A 450 17.83 -47.72 -3.66
CA PHE A 450 16.95 -48.16 -2.58
C PHE A 450 16.24 -49.46 -2.92
N SER A 451 15.96 -50.30 -1.91
CA SER A 451 15.12 -51.46 -2.09
C SER A 451 13.71 -51.07 -2.54
N GLU A 452 13.01 -52.00 -3.24
CA GLU A 452 11.64 -51.78 -3.72
C GLU A 452 10.70 -51.33 -2.57
N GLY A 453 10.85 -51.95 -1.39
CA GLY A 453 10.10 -51.58 -0.20
C GLY A 453 10.42 -50.19 0.35
N ALA A 454 11.70 -49.74 0.29
CA ALA A 454 12.09 -48.42 0.70
C ALA A 454 11.51 -47.34 -0.24
N MET A 455 11.63 -47.55 -1.56
CA MET A 455 11.06 -46.64 -2.57
C MET A 455 9.53 -46.57 -2.48
N ALA A 456 8.85 -47.70 -2.29
CA ALA A 456 7.41 -47.69 -2.11
C ALA A 456 6.95 -46.90 -0.90
N GLY A 457 7.73 -46.92 0.19
CA GLY A 457 7.47 -46.11 1.38
C GLY A 457 7.75 -44.61 1.17
N LEU A 458 8.89 -44.27 0.52
CA LEU A 458 9.23 -42.90 0.17
C LEU A 458 8.18 -42.27 -0.76
N ASN A 459 7.70 -43.01 -1.77
CA ASN A 459 6.67 -42.51 -2.67
C ASN A 459 5.37 -42.10 -1.94
N VAL A 460 4.93 -42.90 -0.97
CA VAL A 460 3.75 -42.58 -0.14
C VAL A 460 4.02 -41.30 0.67
N MET A 461 5.21 -41.16 1.25
CA MET A 461 5.57 -39.97 2.01
C MET A 461 5.65 -38.74 1.11
N MET A 462 6.31 -38.83 -0.05
CA MET A 462 6.37 -37.74 -1.04
C MET A 462 4.98 -37.29 -1.51
N ASP A 463 4.06 -38.19 -1.74
CA ASP A 463 2.69 -37.86 -2.17
C ASP A 463 1.93 -37.13 -1.04
N ALA A 464 2.14 -37.50 0.22
CA ALA A 464 1.56 -36.83 1.37
C ALA A 464 2.16 -35.41 1.54
N ILE A 465 3.48 -35.24 1.31
CA ILE A 465 4.17 -33.94 1.33
C ILE A 465 3.66 -33.01 0.22
N LYS A 466 3.45 -33.53 -0.98
CA LYS A 466 2.85 -32.74 -2.08
C LYS A 466 1.47 -32.20 -1.73
N GLU A 467 0.63 -33.00 -1.05
CA GLU A 467 -0.69 -32.56 -0.64
C GLU A 467 -0.62 -31.53 0.49
N ILE A 468 0.22 -31.75 1.50
CA ILE A 468 0.28 -30.84 2.66
C ILE A 468 0.81 -29.46 2.27
N ILE A 469 1.86 -29.38 1.44
CA ILE A 469 2.39 -28.09 0.98
C ILE A 469 1.37 -27.33 0.12
N ASN A 470 0.67 -28.00 -0.78
CA ASN A 470 -0.37 -27.38 -1.58
C ASN A 470 -1.51 -26.84 -0.69
N ASN A 471 -1.95 -27.62 0.30
CA ASN A 471 -3.00 -27.20 1.22
C ASN A 471 -2.56 -26.00 2.08
N ALA A 472 -1.33 -26.01 2.62
CA ALA A 472 -0.78 -24.91 3.41
C ALA A 472 -0.62 -23.64 2.58
N THR A 473 -0.04 -23.75 1.36
CA THR A 473 0.14 -22.62 0.43
C THR A 473 -1.20 -22.00 0.03
N LEU A 474 -2.18 -22.80 -0.36
CA LEU A 474 -3.51 -22.31 -0.74
C LEU A 474 -4.28 -21.73 0.45
N ALA A 475 -4.18 -22.35 1.63
CA ALA A 475 -4.78 -21.81 2.86
C ALA A 475 -4.21 -20.42 3.20
N PHE A 476 -2.89 -20.27 3.08
CA PHE A 476 -2.22 -18.99 3.30
C PHE A 476 -2.65 -17.93 2.27
N ILE A 477 -2.58 -18.24 0.97
CA ILE A 477 -2.89 -17.29 -0.11
C ILE A 477 -4.34 -16.82 -0.04
N ASN A 478 -5.28 -17.78 0.10
CA ASN A 478 -6.71 -17.48 0.09
C ASN A 478 -7.26 -17.07 1.47
N ASN A 479 -6.43 -17.09 2.51
CA ASN A 479 -6.86 -16.91 3.91
C ASN A 479 -8.00 -17.88 4.28
N ASP A 480 -7.88 -19.15 3.86
CA ASP A 480 -8.92 -20.18 3.99
C ASP A 480 -8.71 -21.01 5.25
N VAL A 481 -9.44 -20.65 6.32
CA VAL A 481 -9.42 -21.35 7.62
C VAL A 481 -9.87 -22.81 7.50
N LYS A 482 -10.79 -23.13 6.58
CA LYS A 482 -11.28 -24.52 6.42
C LYS A 482 -10.22 -25.42 5.78
N LEU A 483 -9.47 -24.87 4.85
CA LEU A 483 -8.36 -25.60 4.24
C LEU A 483 -7.19 -25.72 5.21
N ALA A 484 -6.89 -24.67 5.98
CA ALA A 484 -5.89 -24.67 7.04
C ALA A 484 -6.17 -25.78 8.09
N ALA A 485 -7.42 -25.95 8.50
CA ALA A 485 -7.81 -26.98 9.47
C ALA A 485 -7.55 -28.43 9.01
N LYS A 486 -7.35 -28.68 7.70
CA LYS A 486 -7.02 -30.00 7.15
C LYS A 486 -5.53 -30.32 7.17
N VAL A 487 -4.67 -29.33 7.42
CA VAL A 487 -3.20 -29.51 7.38
C VAL A 487 -2.73 -30.31 8.59
N GLU A 488 -3.17 -29.98 9.79
CA GLU A 488 -2.76 -30.67 11.02
C GLU A 488 -3.10 -32.19 11.05
N PRO A 489 -4.31 -32.64 10.64
CA PRO A 489 -4.60 -34.07 10.52
C PRO A 489 -3.67 -34.82 9.55
N LEU A 490 -3.22 -34.15 8.47
CA LEU A 490 -2.30 -34.72 7.49
C LEU A 490 -0.86 -34.76 8.03
N GLU A 491 -0.41 -33.71 8.74
CA GLU A 491 0.88 -33.69 9.42
C GLU A 491 1.03 -34.86 10.38
N GLN A 492 0.02 -35.12 11.23
CA GLN A 492 -0.01 -36.25 12.15
C GLN A 492 0.07 -37.64 11.45
N VAL A 493 -0.44 -37.72 10.22
CA VAL A 493 -0.29 -38.92 9.38
C VAL A 493 1.12 -39.06 8.85
N ILE A 494 1.74 -37.94 8.41
CA ILE A 494 3.13 -37.88 7.91
C ILE A 494 4.11 -38.29 9.02
N ASP A 495 3.94 -37.79 10.23
CA ASP A 495 4.71 -38.16 11.40
C ASP A 495 4.71 -39.70 11.63
N ARG A 496 3.52 -40.27 11.59
CA ARG A 496 3.39 -41.73 11.73
C ARG A 496 4.00 -42.52 10.58
N ILE A 497 3.95 -41.98 9.36
CA ILE A 497 4.64 -42.56 8.20
C ILE A 497 6.13 -42.54 8.44
N ARG A 498 6.72 -41.42 8.84
CA ARG A 498 8.14 -41.27 9.18
C ARG A 498 8.57 -42.35 10.21
N ASP A 499 7.86 -42.44 11.33
CA ASP A 499 8.21 -43.38 12.40
C ASP A 499 8.20 -44.84 11.90
N LYS A 500 7.18 -45.25 11.14
CA LYS A 500 7.11 -46.56 10.55
C LYS A 500 8.20 -46.84 9.51
N LEU A 501 8.52 -45.84 8.69
CA LEU A 501 9.61 -45.96 7.72
C LEU A 501 10.97 -46.08 8.42
N LYS A 502 11.17 -45.36 9.54
CA LYS A 502 12.35 -45.43 10.39
C LYS A 502 12.51 -46.84 11.02
N GLU A 503 11.43 -47.38 11.59
CA GLU A 503 11.41 -48.73 12.15
C GLU A 503 11.70 -49.80 11.06
N ALA A 504 11.06 -49.69 9.90
CA ALA A 504 11.29 -50.61 8.79
C ALA A 504 12.72 -50.53 8.25
N HIS A 505 13.29 -49.29 8.22
CA HIS A 505 14.65 -49.07 7.81
C HIS A 505 15.69 -49.71 8.76
N VAL A 506 15.52 -49.55 10.08
CA VAL A 506 16.39 -50.18 11.08
C VAL A 506 16.37 -51.71 10.92
N LYS A 507 15.21 -52.32 10.61
CA LYS A 507 15.11 -53.75 10.35
C LYS A 507 15.88 -54.17 9.10
N ARG A 508 15.79 -53.39 7.99
CA ARG A 508 16.57 -53.65 6.76
C ARG A 508 18.09 -53.58 7.00
N LEU A 509 18.53 -52.60 7.81
CA LEU A 509 19.95 -52.50 8.23
C LEU A 509 20.37 -53.74 9.02
N THR A 510 19.57 -54.18 10.00
CA THR A 510 19.88 -55.34 10.85
C THR A 510 19.92 -56.62 10.04
N ASN A 511 19.08 -56.77 9.02
CA ASN A 511 19.05 -57.93 8.13
C ASN A 511 20.15 -57.91 7.04
N GLY A 512 20.94 -56.82 6.95
CA GLY A 512 21.95 -56.67 5.89
C GLY A 512 21.38 -56.38 4.50
N GLU A 513 20.14 -55.93 4.41
CA GLU A 513 19.44 -55.59 3.16
C GLU A 513 19.71 -54.13 2.73
N CYS A 514 20.44 -53.36 3.54
CA CYS A 514 20.79 -51.97 3.29
C CYS A 514 22.16 -51.68 3.83
N THR A 515 22.93 -50.82 3.14
CA THR A 515 24.21 -50.31 3.65
C THR A 515 24.00 -49.17 4.65
N ILE A 516 24.97 -48.97 5.55
CA ILE A 516 24.94 -47.88 6.54
C ILE A 516 24.83 -46.50 5.84
N GLU A 517 25.57 -46.31 4.74
CA GLU A 517 25.54 -45.08 3.97
C GLU A 517 24.18 -44.76 3.38
N LEU A 518 23.54 -45.75 2.71
CA LEU A 518 22.15 -45.60 2.25
C LEU A 518 21.17 -45.35 3.41
N GLY A 519 21.52 -45.88 4.58
CA GLY A 519 20.75 -45.65 5.80
C GLY A 519 20.72 -44.18 6.24
N PHE A 520 21.84 -43.50 6.18
CA PHE A 520 21.91 -42.07 6.48
C PHE A 520 21.12 -41.26 5.45
N ILE A 521 21.33 -41.47 4.17
CA ILE A 521 20.60 -40.77 3.10
C ILE A 521 19.09 -40.93 3.23
N PHE A 522 18.64 -42.17 3.51
CA PHE A 522 17.21 -42.46 3.73
C PHE A 522 16.66 -41.71 4.96
N SER A 523 17.43 -41.71 6.06
CA SER A 523 17.04 -41.00 7.28
C SER A 523 16.95 -39.48 7.07
N ASP A 524 17.88 -38.90 6.34
CA ASP A 524 17.92 -37.48 6.04
C ASP A 524 16.75 -37.07 5.14
N LEU A 525 16.41 -37.89 4.12
CA LEU A 525 15.23 -37.65 3.27
C LEU A 525 13.94 -37.64 4.07
N ILE A 526 13.67 -38.68 4.89
CA ILE A 526 12.42 -38.74 5.65
C ILE A 526 12.34 -37.68 6.73
N THR A 527 13.49 -37.27 7.29
CA THR A 527 13.55 -36.19 8.29
C THR A 527 13.29 -34.83 7.63
N SER A 528 13.92 -34.53 6.49
CA SER A 528 13.66 -33.30 5.75
C SER A 528 12.21 -33.17 5.32
N MET A 529 11.58 -34.25 4.87
CA MET A 529 10.17 -34.28 4.51
C MET A 529 9.26 -34.04 5.73
N GLU A 530 9.56 -34.60 6.88
CA GLU A 530 8.80 -34.36 8.10
C GLU A 530 8.93 -32.92 8.57
N ARG A 531 10.14 -32.33 8.50
CA ARG A 531 10.32 -30.91 8.82
C ARG A 531 9.50 -30.00 7.92
N VAL A 532 9.37 -30.33 6.64
CA VAL A 532 8.49 -29.62 5.73
C VAL A 532 7.04 -29.68 6.23
N SER A 533 6.56 -30.83 6.70
CA SER A 533 5.18 -30.95 7.22
C SER A 533 4.96 -30.14 8.50
N ASP A 534 5.97 -30.06 9.39
CA ASP A 534 5.96 -29.20 10.59
C ASP A 534 5.77 -27.73 10.19
N HIS A 535 6.55 -27.22 9.22
CA HIS A 535 6.45 -25.85 8.74
C HIS A 535 5.10 -25.59 8.05
N CYS A 536 4.56 -26.55 7.31
CA CYS A 536 3.21 -26.45 6.74
C CYS A 536 2.14 -26.30 7.83
N SER A 537 2.27 -27.05 8.95
CA SER A 537 1.38 -26.93 10.10
C SER A 537 1.48 -25.55 10.74
N ASN A 538 2.68 -25.01 10.95
CA ASN A 538 2.87 -23.66 11.48
C ASN A 538 2.17 -22.60 10.61
N ILE A 539 2.32 -22.66 9.29
CA ILE A 539 1.62 -21.77 8.35
C ILE A 539 0.11 -21.86 8.52
N ALA A 540 -0.44 -23.06 8.58
CA ALA A 540 -1.88 -23.29 8.71
C ALA A 540 -2.43 -22.77 10.05
N VAL A 541 -1.71 -23.02 11.13
CA VAL A 541 -2.03 -22.52 12.48
C VAL A 541 -2.05 -21.01 12.51
N GLY A 542 -1.03 -20.33 11.91
CA GLY A 542 -1.00 -18.89 11.79
C GLY A 542 -2.23 -18.32 11.05
N VAL A 543 -2.71 -19.00 10.00
CA VAL A 543 -3.94 -18.60 9.30
C VAL A 543 -5.17 -18.72 10.22
N ILE A 544 -5.27 -19.78 11.02
CA ILE A 544 -6.41 -20.01 11.92
C ILE A 544 -6.41 -18.98 13.06
N GLU A 545 -5.27 -18.78 13.73
CA GLU A 545 -5.08 -17.87 14.86
C GLU A 545 -5.52 -16.43 14.52
N ILE A 546 -5.04 -15.92 13.40
CA ILE A 546 -5.31 -14.55 12.98
C ILE A 546 -6.80 -14.33 12.68
N ASN A 547 -7.50 -15.35 12.21
CA ASN A 547 -8.93 -15.25 11.92
C ASN A 547 -9.82 -15.44 13.14
N ASN A 548 -9.34 -16.10 14.21
CA ASN A 548 -10.10 -16.40 15.44
C ASN A 548 -9.87 -15.39 16.59
N ASN A 549 -9.30 -14.19 16.32
CA ASN A 549 -9.13 -13.09 17.29
C ASN A 549 -8.38 -13.44 18.58
N GLY A 550 -7.28 -14.18 18.49
CA GLY A 550 -6.32 -14.30 19.61
C GLY A 550 -6.48 -15.55 20.48
N TYR A 551 -6.95 -16.66 19.93
CA TYR A 551 -6.67 -17.96 20.55
C TYR A 551 -5.16 -18.21 20.45
N ASP A 552 -4.53 -18.62 21.56
CA ASP A 552 -3.15 -19.08 21.55
C ASP A 552 -3.05 -20.32 20.64
N ALA A 553 -2.20 -20.23 19.60
CA ALA A 553 -2.04 -21.29 18.61
C ALA A 553 -1.68 -22.64 19.24
N HIS A 554 -0.86 -22.63 20.30
CA HIS A 554 -0.48 -23.83 21.04
C HIS A 554 -1.64 -24.42 21.84
N GLU A 555 -2.49 -23.57 22.43
CA GLU A 555 -3.69 -24.00 23.15
C GLU A 555 -4.71 -24.60 22.16
N TYR A 556 -4.90 -23.97 21.02
CA TYR A 556 -5.78 -24.48 19.96
C TYR A 556 -5.33 -25.85 19.41
N LEU A 557 -4.03 -26.01 19.11
CA LEU A 557 -3.50 -27.32 18.66
C LEU A 557 -3.60 -28.39 19.75
N HIS A 558 -3.35 -28.03 21.01
CA HIS A 558 -3.48 -28.93 22.13
C HIS A 558 -4.95 -29.35 22.37
N GLU A 559 -5.87 -28.39 22.21
CA GLU A 559 -7.32 -28.67 22.27
C GLU A 559 -7.77 -29.56 21.10
N LEU A 560 -7.33 -29.26 19.86
CA LEU A 560 -7.64 -30.09 18.69
C LEU A 560 -7.11 -31.53 18.82
N LYS A 561 -5.87 -31.69 19.29
CA LYS A 561 -5.25 -33.00 19.50
C LYS A 561 -5.91 -33.83 20.61
N ASN A 562 -6.48 -33.14 21.61
CA ASN A 562 -7.10 -33.75 22.77
C ASN A 562 -8.64 -33.74 22.75
N SER A 563 -9.26 -33.06 21.78
CA SER A 563 -10.72 -32.97 21.67
C SER A 563 -11.30 -34.13 20.84
N ASP A 564 -12.54 -34.51 21.18
CA ASP A 564 -13.40 -35.37 20.31
C ASP A 564 -13.92 -34.56 19.10
N ASP A 565 -13.08 -33.68 18.49
CA ASP A 565 -13.48 -32.96 17.27
C ASP A 565 -13.79 -33.97 16.17
N ILE A 566 -15.06 -34.02 15.78
CA ILE A 566 -15.60 -34.98 14.83
C ILE A 566 -14.95 -34.79 13.47
N GLN A 567 -14.71 -33.53 13.05
CA GLN A 567 -14.15 -33.23 11.74
C GLN A 567 -12.65 -33.55 11.69
N TYR A 568 -11.88 -33.17 12.67
CA TYR A 568 -10.46 -33.52 12.79
C TYR A 568 -10.25 -35.03 12.73
N ASN A 569 -11.03 -35.77 13.54
CA ASN A 569 -10.95 -37.23 13.57
C ASN A 569 -11.39 -37.90 12.25
N ALA A 570 -12.33 -37.29 11.53
CA ALA A 570 -12.77 -37.79 10.21
C ALA A 570 -11.66 -37.57 9.18
N ASP A 571 -11.10 -36.36 9.09
CA ASP A 571 -10.03 -36.04 8.15
C ASP A 571 -8.75 -36.85 8.46
N TYR A 572 -8.40 -37.04 9.72
CA TYR A 572 -7.29 -37.89 10.12
C TYR A 572 -7.48 -39.37 9.67
N LYS A 573 -8.69 -39.94 9.85
CA LYS A 573 -9.00 -41.30 9.41
C LYS A 573 -8.95 -41.44 7.88
N GLU A 574 -9.40 -40.42 7.17
CA GLU A 574 -9.36 -40.34 5.71
C GLU A 574 -7.91 -40.36 5.21
N TYR A 575 -7.04 -39.42 5.72
CA TYR A 575 -5.64 -39.35 5.36
C TYR A 575 -4.86 -40.61 5.73
N LYS A 576 -5.12 -41.19 6.90
CA LYS A 576 -4.51 -42.45 7.32
C LYS A 576 -4.84 -43.62 6.39
N LYS A 577 -6.04 -43.61 5.79
CA LYS A 577 -6.44 -44.63 4.78
C LYS A 577 -5.79 -44.32 3.43
N LYS A 578 -5.78 -43.06 3.02
CA LYS A 578 -5.22 -42.60 1.74
C LYS A 578 -3.73 -42.89 1.64
N TYR A 579 -2.97 -42.59 2.71
CA TYR A 579 -1.51 -42.73 2.78
C TYR A 579 -1.08 -43.97 3.58
N ALA A 580 -1.84 -45.07 3.46
CA ALA A 580 -1.47 -46.34 4.07
C ALA A 580 -0.21 -46.90 3.41
N LEU A 581 0.82 -47.22 4.20
CA LEU A 581 2.05 -47.83 3.69
C LEU A 581 1.77 -49.23 3.11
N PRO A 582 2.27 -49.53 1.89
CA PRO A 582 2.10 -50.82 1.28
C PRO A 582 2.85 -51.91 2.07
N ALA A 583 2.39 -53.15 2.00
CA ALA A 583 2.99 -54.29 2.70
C ALA A 583 4.48 -54.47 2.37
N ALA A 584 4.90 -54.13 1.14
CA ALA A 584 6.31 -54.14 0.71
C ALA A 584 7.20 -53.19 1.52
N ALA A 585 6.67 -52.01 1.90
CA ALA A 585 7.41 -51.02 2.70
C ALA A 585 7.61 -51.45 4.16
N LEU A 586 6.74 -52.32 4.66
CA LEU A 586 6.70 -52.83 6.05
C LEU A 586 7.19 -54.27 6.21
N LYS A 587 7.65 -54.93 5.11
CA LYS A 587 8.14 -56.31 5.18
C LYS A 587 9.22 -56.44 6.24
N LYS A 588 9.03 -57.50 7.05
CA LYS A 588 9.94 -57.93 8.13
C LYS A 588 11.22 -58.48 7.58
#